data_d9ae9477bd3a64ae97070c0f0bd9fadc
#
_entry.id   d9ae9477bd3a64ae97070c0f0bd9fadc
#
_cell.length_a   1.000
_cell.length_b   1.000
_cell.length_c   1.000
_cell.angle_alpha   90.00
_cell.angle_beta   90.00
_cell.angle_gamma   90.00
#
_symmetry.space_group_name_H-M   'P 1'
#
loop_
_entity.id
_entity.type
_entity.pdbx_description
1 polymer ?
#
loop_
_entity_poly.entity_id
_entity_poly.type
_entity_poly.pdbx_seq_one_letter_code
_entity_poly.pdbx_strand_id
1 'polypeptide(L)'
;MIQHSAGILAYKYVDGALKVMLAHPGGPFWMKKDKASWSIPKGLLEDGEETKSAAIREFKEEIGCTIEKELIELGSIKQSSGKIITIFTVEMDVDVTKVVSNTFEMEWPPKSGKMEEFPENDRAEWFDIDIARIKIFKGQLGFLDKLVNILNYNEQP
;
A
#
# COMPACT_ATOMS: atom_id res chain seq x y z
N MET A 1 14.84 17.47 -7.01
CA MET A 1 14.77 16.05 -7.42
C MET A 1 13.39 15.49 -7.08
N ILE A 2 12.74 14.85 -8.05
CA ILE A 2 11.39 14.30 -7.85
C ILE A 2 11.50 12.95 -7.17
N GLN A 3 10.79 12.76 -6.07
CA GLN A 3 10.73 11.46 -5.40
C GLN A 3 9.74 10.56 -6.15
N HIS A 4 10.15 9.32 -6.36
CA HIS A 4 9.36 8.31 -7.04
C HIS A 4 9.22 7.08 -6.15
N SER A 5 7.98 6.68 -5.91
CA SER A 5 7.65 5.47 -5.16
C SER A 5 6.97 4.47 -6.07
N ALA A 6 7.09 3.20 -5.74
CA ALA A 6 6.40 2.14 -6.44
C ALA A 6 5.78 1.17 -5.43
N GLY A 7 4.66 0.57 -5.79
CA GLY A 7 3.97 -0.36 -4.91
C GLY A 7 3.05 -1.29 -5.64
N ILE A 8 2.41 -2.17 -4.88
CA ILE A 8 1.53 -3.20 -5.43
C ILE A 8 0.19 -3.17 -4.70
N LEU A 9 -0.87 -3.06 -5.49
CA LEU A 9 -2.24 -3.21 -5.02
C LEU A 9 -2.69 -4.63 -5.35
N ALA A 10 -2.67 -5.49 -4.35
CA ALA A 10 -3.15 -6.86 -4.48
C ALA A 10 -4.67 -6.89 -4.40
N TYR A 11 -5.30 -7.72 -5.22
CA TYR A 11 -6.74 -7.88 -5.20
C TYR A 11 -7.13 -9.35 -5.29
N LYS A 12 -8.36 -9.63 -4.87
CA LYS A 12 -8.98 -10.95 -5.01
C LYS A 12 -10.50 -10.78 -5.04
N TYR A 13 -11.18 -11.85 -5.44
CA TYR A 13 -12.63 -11.90 -5.38
C TYR A 13 -13.06 -12.88 -4.30
N VAL A 14 -14.04 -12.49 -3.50
CA VAL A 14 -14.67 -13.36 -2.52
C VAL A 14 -16.17 -13.32 -2.78
N ASP A 15 -16.73 -14.45 -3.21
CA ASP A 15 -18.15 -14.54 -3.56
C ASP A 15 -18.58 -13.47 -4.57
N GLY A 16 -17.72 -13.21 -5.55
CA GLY A 16 -17.95 -12.20 -6.59
C GLY A 16 -17.66 -10.77 -6.20
N ALA A 17 -17.36 -10.51 -4.94
CA ALA A 17 -17.02 -9.16 -4.48
C ALA A 17 -15.52 -8.91 -4.61
N LEU A 18 -15.16 -7.78 -5.23
CA LEU A 18 -13.77 -7.36 -5.37
C LEU A 18 -13.24 -6.85 -4.04
N LYS A 19 -12.14 -7.43 -3.59
CA LYS A 19 -11.44 -6.97 -2.39
C LYS A 19 -10.02 -6.56 -2.73
N VAL A 20 -9.55 -5.54 -2.04
CA VAL A 20 -8.16 -5.07 -2.16
C VAL A 20 -7.48 -5.10 -0.81
N MET A 21 -6.17 -5.32 -0.82
CA MET A 21 -5.39 -5.30 0.41
C MET A 21 -4.73 -3.95 0.60
N LEU A 22 -4.93 -3.37 1.77
CA LEU A 22 -4.27 -2.12 2.16
C LEU A 22 -3.51 -2.36 3.46
N ALA A 23 -2.48 -1.55 3.68
CA ALA A 23 -1.65 -1.60 4.87
C ALA A 23 -1.86 -0.36 5.73
N HIS A 24 -1.86 -0.55 7.03
CA HIS A 24 -2.00 0.55 7.99
C HIS A 24 -0.60 0.99 8.42
N PRO A 25 -0.28 2.29 8.32
CA PRO A 25 1.03 2.78 8.77
C PRO A 25 1.23 2.51 10.25
N GLY A 26 2.44 2.08 10.60
CA GLY A 26 2.80 1.82 11.98
C GLY A 26 3.29 3.07 12.70
N GLY A 27 3.51 2.93 14.00
CA GLY A 27 4.00 3.99 14.83
C GLY A 27 2.91 4.74 15.55
N PRO A 28 3.31 5.52 16.57
CA PRO A 28 2.34 6.14 17.49
C PRO A 28 1.45 7.21 16.86
N PHE A 29 1.91 7.88 15.79
CA PHE A 29 1.12 8.91 15.13
C PHE A 29 -0.10 8.34 14.41
N TRP A 30 -0.04 7.08 13.96
CA TRP A 30 -1.07 6.46 13.14
C TRP A 30 -1.95 5.48 13.90
N MET A 31 -1.54 5.11 15.11
CA MET A 31 -2.14 4.02 15.88
C MET A 31 -3.66 4.09 15.98
N LYS A 32 -4.23 5.28 16.14
CA LYS A 32 -5.68 5.47 16.30
C LYS A 32 -6.38 6.01 15.06
N LYS A 33 -5.66 6.15 13.96
CA LYS A 33 -6.24 6.67 12.72
C LYS A 33 -6.72 5.52 11.87
N ASP A 34 -7.82 5.73 11.18
CA ASP A 34 -8.44 4.70 10.34
C ASP A 34 -8.91 5.27 9.01
N LYS A 35 -9.87 6.18 9.01
CA LYS A 35 -10.39 6.80 7.79
C LYS A 35 -9.28 7.56 7.07
N ALA A 36 -9.14 7.32 5.75
CA ALA A 36 -8.16 7.98 4.89
C ALA A 36 -6.72 7.85 5.42
N SER A 37 -6.43 6.73 6.09
CA SER A 37 -5.13 6.49 6.74
C SER A 37 -4.42 5.25 6.22
N TRP A 38 -5.08 4.41 5.45
CA TRP A 38 -4.51 3.19 4.91
C TRP A 38 -3.84 3.46 3.57
N SER A 39 -2.86 2.67 3.24
CA SER A 39 -2.04 2.87 2.04
C SER A 39 -1.88 1.58 1.25
N ILE A 40 -1.73 1.72 -0.05
CA ILE A 40 -1.18 0.65 -0.87
C ILE A 40 0.27 0.44 -0.42
N PRO A 41 0.72 -0.80 -0.17
CA PRO A 41 2.12 -1.06 0.19
C PRO A 41 3.05 -0.53 -0.89
N LYS A 42 3.92 0.42 -0.55
CA LYS A 42 4.81 1.09 -1.48
C LYS A 42 5.99 1.71 -0.77
N GLY A 43 7.02 2.00 -1.51
CA GLY A 43 8.17 2.72 -0.99
C GLY A 43 8.99 3.35 -2.09
N LEU A 44 10.03 4.08 -1.69
CA LEU A 44 10.87 4.84 -2.61
C LEU A 44 11.75 3.93 -3.46
N LEU A 45 11.91 4.31 -4.73
CA LEU A 45 12.89 3.66 -5.60
C LEU A 45 14.30 3.97 -5.10
N GLU A 46 15.18 2.96 -5.21
CA GLU A 46 16.61 3.15 -5.02
C GLU A 46 17.21 3.61 -6.34
N ASP A 47 18.43 4.19 -6.28
CA ASP A 47 19.11 4.69 -7.46
C ASP A 47 19.29 3.57 -8.49
N GLY A 48 18.85 3.84 -9.72
CA GLY A 48 18.98 2.89 -10.82
C GLY A 48 18.00 1.74 -10.81
N GLU A 49 17.08 1.72 -9.84
CA GLU A 49 16.09 0.65 -9.71
C GLU A 49 14.92 0.87 -10.66
N GLU A 50 14.46 -0.21 -11.32
CA GLU A 50 13.24 -0.15 -12.13
C GLU A 50 12.02 -0.10 -11.22
N THR A 51 10.98 0.59 -11.68
CA THR A 51 9.73 0.74 -10.89
C THR A 51 9.12 -0.61 -10.50
N LYS A 52 9.07 -1.54 -11.44
CA LYS A 52 8.50 -2.87 -11.17
C LYS A 52 9.30 -3.63 -10.11
N SER A 53 10.63 -3.58 -10.21
CA SER A 53 11.51 -4.23 -9.23
C SER A 53 11.35 -3.61 -7.85
N ALA A 54 11.25 -2.28 -7.80
CA ALA A 54 11.03 -1.56 -6.54
C ALA A 54 9.70 -1.94 -5.91
N ALA A 55 8.64 -2.06 -6.71
CA ALA A 55 7.32 -2.45 -6.22
C ALA A 55 7.37 -3.84 -5.57
N ILE A 56 8.03 -4.79 -6.21
CA ILE A 56 8.18 -6.15 -5.70
C ILE A 56 9.00 -6.16 -4.41
N ARG A 57 10.11 -5.43 -4.39
CA ARG A 57 10.97 -5.33 -3.21
C ARG A 57 10.21 -4.72 -2.03
N GLU A 58 9.53 -3.60 -2.26
CA GLU A 58 8.78 -2.91 -1.21
C GLU A 58 7.63 -3.77 -0.68
N PHE A 59 6.96 -4.52 -1.54
CA PHE A 59 5.90 -5.42 -1.11
C PHE A 59 6.45 -6.48 -0.16
N LYS A 60 7.62 -7.04 -0.48
CA LYS A 60 8.26 -8.02 0.38
C LYS A 60 8.68 -7.40 1.72
N GLU A 61 9.23 -6.19 1.70
CA GLU A 61 9.67 -5.50 2.91
C GLU A 61 8.52 -5.12 3.83
N GLU A 62 7.39 -4.69 3.26
CA GLU A 62 6.27 -4.20 4.05
C GLU A 62 5.27 -5.28 4.42
N ILE A 63 5.13 -6.31 3.60
CA ILE A 63 4.11 -7.35 3.79
C ILE A 63 4.73 -8.71 4.10
N GLY A 64 5.95 -8.94 3.64
CA GLY A 64 6.64 -10.21 3.87
C GLY A 64 6.34 -11.26 2.80
N CYS A 65 5.72 -10.88 1.68
CA CYS A 65 5.37 -11.80 0.61
C CYS A 65 6.18 -11.56 -0.64
N THR A 66 6.56 -12.64 -1.30
CA THR A 66 7.23 -12.60 -2.60
C THR A 66 6.19 -12.68 -3.71
N ILE A 67 6.37 -11.88 -4.75
CA ILE A 67 5.49 -11.88 -5.92
C ILE A 67 6.05 -12.84 -6.96
N GLU A 68 5.24 -13.81 -7.37
CA GLU A 68 5.62 -14.81 -8.37
C GLU A 68 4.79 -14.74 -9.65
N LYS A 69 3.77 -13.87 -9.64
CA LYS A 69 2.87 -13.68 -10.79
C LYS A 69 3.25 -12.43 -11.58
N GLU A 70 2.82 -12.38 -12.84
CA GLU A 70 2.97 -11.19 -13.66
C GLU A 70 2.18 -10.04 -13.06
N LEU A 71 2.83 -8.87 -13.00
CA LEU A 71 2.19 -7.64 -12.54
C LEU A 71 1.62 -6.88 -13.73
N ILE A 72 0.50 -6.22 -13.51
CA ILE A 72 -0.09 -5.29 -14.47
C ILE A 72 0.09 -3.88 -13.94
N GLU A 73 0.67 -2.99 -14.74
CA GLU A 73 0.84 -1.60 -14.32
C GLU A 73 -0.50 -0.87 -14.37
N LEU A 74 -0.91 -0.32 -13.22
CA LEU A 74 -2.10 0.52 -13.15
C LEU A 74 -1.83 1.94 -13.63
N GLY A 75 -0.61 2.41 -13.44
CA GLY A 75 -0.21 3.73 -13.85
C GLY A 75 0.45 4.52 -12.73
N SER A 76 0.63 5.80 -12.99
CA SER A 76 1.29 6.71 -12.04
C SER A 76 0.38 7.88 -11.72
N ILE A 77 0.48 8.35 -10.48
CA ILE A 77 -0.22 9.55 -10.03
C ILE A 77 0.83 10.48 -9.42
N LYS A 78 0.78 11.75 -9.84
CA LYS A 78 1.61 12.79 -9.26
C LYS A 78 0.83 13.45 -8.12
N GLN A 79 1.39 13.42 -6.93
CA GLN A 79 0.77 14.05 -5.76
C GLN A 79 1.02 15.55 -5.76
N SER A 80 0.24 16.28 -4.94
CA SER A 80 0.36 17.73 -4.82
C SER A 80 1.75 18.17 -4.37
N SER A 81 2.46 17.31 -3.62
CA SER A 81 3.82 17.56 -3.17
C SER A 81 4.87 17.43 -4.30
N GLY A 82 4.47 16.94 -5.48
CA GLY A 82 5.37 16.67 -6.59
C GLY A 82 5.86 15.22 -6.63
N LYS A 83 5.59 14.43 -5.61
CA LYS A 83 5.96 13.00 -5.60
C LYS A 83 5.16 12.22 -6.63
N ILE A 84 5.81 11.26 -7.28
CA ILE A 84 5.16 10.38 -8.24
C ILE A 84 5.04 9.00 -7.60
N ILE A 85 3.87 8.38 -7.71
CA ILE A 85 3.63 7.02 -7.25
C ILE A 85 3.20 6.18 -8.44
N THR A 86 3.91 5.08 -8.69
CA THR A 86 3.56 4.11 -9.72
C THR A 86 3.08 2.84 -9.03
N ILE A 87 1.89 2.37 -9.38
CA ILE A 87 1.29 1.19 -8.76
C ILE A 87 1.06 0.11 -9.80
N PHE A 88 1.42 -1.10 -9.42
CA PHE A 88 1.12 -2.32 -10.16
C PHE A 88 0.04 -3.09 -9.41
N THR A 89 -0.66 -3.97 -10.10
CA THR A 89 -1.67 -4.81 -9.48
C THR A 89 -1.46 -6.26 -9.84
N VAL A 90 -1.96 -7.14 -8.99
CA VAL A 90 -1.89 -8.58 -9.18
C VAL A 90 -3.03 -9.24 -8.43
N GLU A 91 -3.62 -10.26 -9.04
CA GLU A 91 -4.60 -11.09 -8.36
C GLU A 91 -3.86 -12.12 -7.52
N MET A 92 -3.99 -12.03 -6.20
CA MET A 92 -3.36 -12.98 -5.29
C MET A 92 -4.02 -12.92 -3.93
N ASP A 93 -3.94 -14.02 -3.20
CA ASP A 93 -4.37 -14.05 -1.82
C ASP A 93 -3.14 -13.89 -0.91
N VAL A 94 -3.32 -13.14 0.17
CA VAL A 94 -2.29 -12.93 1.20
C VAL A 94 -2.96 -13.20 2.52
N ASP A 95 -2.34 -14.05 3.34
CA ASP A 95 -2.79 -14.26 4.71
C ASP A 95 -2.34 -13.06 5.56
N VAL A 96 -3.25 -12.13 5.76
CA VAL A 96 -2.93 -10.88 6.47
C VAL A 96 -2.59 -11.08 7.94
N THR A 97 -2.90 -12.26 8.50
CA THR A 97 -2.51 -12.58 9.87
C THR A 97 -1.02 -12.88 10.00
N LYS A 98 -0.35 -13.12 8.88
CA LYS A 98 1.08 -13.47 8.83
C LYS A 98 1.94 -12.36 8.24
N VAL A 99 1.40 -11.17 8.09
CA VAL A 99 2.14 -10.03 7.54
C VAL A 99 3.28 -9.64 8.47
N VAL A 100 4.48 -9.49 7.89
CA VAL A 100 5.68 -9.07 8.62
C VAL A 100 6.27 -7.88 7.88
N SER A 101 6.32 -6.75 8.56
CA SER A 101 6.83 -5.49 8.00
C SER A 101 8.21 -5.18 8.55
N ASN A 102 9.03 -4.50 7.72
CA ASN A 102 10.26 -3.89 8.21
C ASN A 102 9.90 -2.84 9.26
N THR A 103 10.89 -2.47 10.06
CA THR A 103 10.73 -1.51 11.14
C THR A 103 11.48 -0.22 10.84
N PHE A 104 11.12 0.81 11.60
CA PHE A 104 11.83 2.09 11.60
C PHE A 104 12.01 2.56 13.03
N GLU A 105 13.00 3.42 13.26
CA GLU A 105 13.24 3.99 14.58
C GLU A 105 12.80 5.45 14.61
N MET A 106 12.21 5.85 15.73
CA MET A 106 11.91 7.26 15.96
C MET A 106 12.00 7.57 17.46
N GLU A 107 12.23 8.84 17.78
CA GLU A 107 12.24 9.29 19.16
C GLU A 107 10.81 9.24 19.71
N TRP A 108 10.63 8.50 20.77
CA TRP A 108 9.33 8.41 21.44
C TRP A 108 9.47 8.16 22.91
N PRO A 109 8.81 8.89 23.83
CA PRO A 109 7.95 10.05 23.49
C PRO A 109 8.75 11.21 22.88
N PRO A 110 8.08 12.18 22.26
CA PRO A 110 8.77 13.33 21.68
C PRO A 110 9.67 14.03 22.70
N LYS A 111 10.89 14.37 22.26
CA LYS A 111 11.89 15.07 23.09
C LYS A 111 12.38 14.27 24.30
N SER A 112 12.16 12.96 24.33
CA SER A 112 12.61 12.11 25.42
C SER A 112 14.07 11.70 25.31
N GLY A 113 14.65 11.78 24.11
CA GLY A 113 15.97 11.27 23.83
C GLY A 113 16.02 9.75 23.68
N LYS A 114 14.88 9.08 23.72
CA LYS A 114 14.77 7.62 23.61
C LYS A 114 14.32 7.24 22.22
N MET A 115 15.09 6.38 21.57
CA MET A 115 14.72 5.83 20.27
C MET A 115 13.96 4.53 20.45
N GLU A 116 12.81 4.42 19.82
CA GLU A 116 12.01 3.19 19.83
C GLU A 116 11.78 2.71 18.41
N GLU A 117 11.69 1.39 18.26
CA GLU A 117 11.45 0.74 16.98
C GLU A 117 9.97 0.46 16.80
N PHE A 118 9.45 0.81 15.62
CA PHE A 118 8.06 0.57 15.26
C PHE A 118 7.99 -0.10 13.89
N PRO A 119 6.98 -0.93 13.62
CA PRO A 119 6.82 -1.48 12.27
C PRO A 119 6.45 -0.37 11.29
N GLU A 120 6.94 -0.48 10.05
CA GLU A 120 6.54 0.42 8.96
C GLU A 120 5.03 0.35 8.75
N ASN A 121 4.48 -0.87 8.79
CA ASN A 121 3.04 -1.11 8.77
C ASN A 121 2.70 -1.98 9.96
N ASP A 122 1.68 -1.60 10.72
CA ASP A 122 1.30 -2.37 11.90
C ASP A 122 0.31 -3.51 11.59
N ARG A 123 -0.38 -3.43 10.46
CA ARG A 123 -1.28 -4.48 10.00
C ARG A 123 -1.66 -4.27 8.54
N ALA A 124 -2.16 -5.32 7.92
CA ALA A 124 -2.78 -5.26 6.61
C ALA A 124 -4.14 -5.93 6.69
N GLU A 125 -5.08 -5.51 5.86
CA GLU A 125 -6.42 -6.07 5.83
C GLU A 125 -6.97 -6.05 4.41
N TRP A 126 -7.90 -6.98 4.16
CA TRP A 126 -8.68 -7.03 2.93
C TRP A 126 -9.95 -6.20 3.10
N PHE A 127 -10.23 -5.33 2.15
CA PHE A 127 -11.41 -4.49 2.18
C PHE A 127 -12.21 -4.66 0.89
N ASP A 128 -13.53 -4.67 1.01
CA ASP A 128 -14.39 -4.48 -0.16
C ASP A 128 -14.03 -3.13 -0.78
N ILE A 129 -14.17 -3.02 -2.09
CA ILE A 129 -13.70 -1.84 -2.83
C ILE A 129 -14.36 -0.54 -2.32
N ASP A 130 -15.64 -0.58 -1.96
CA ASP A 130 -16.34 0.59 -1.43
C ASP A 130 -15.80 1.02 -0.07
N ILE A 131 -15.44 0.06 0.78
CA ILE A 131 -14.84 0.33 2.08
C ILE A 131 -13.42 0.85 1.90
N ALA A 132 -12.67 0.25 0.96
CA ALA A 132 -11.31 0.70 0.66
C ALA A 132 -11.27 2.17 0.24
N ARG A 133 -12.28 2.66 -0.47
CA ARG A 133 -12.37 4.07 -0.88
C ARG A 133 -12.42 5.01 0.32
N ILE A 134 -13.00 4.56 1.44
CA ILE A 134 -13.06 5.34 2.68
C ILE A 134 -11.76 5.25 3.46
N LYS A 135 -11.13 4.09 3.45
CA LYS A 135 -9.93 3.79 4.26
C LYS A 135 -8.65 4.36 3.66
N ILE A 136 -8.53 4.36 2.33
CA ILE A 136 -7.28 4.71 1.65
C ILE A 136 -6.96 6.21 1.74
N PHE A 137 -5.68 6.55 1.78
CA PHE A 137 -5.24 7.94 1.65
C PHE A 137 -5.85 8.56 0.40
N LYS A 138 -6.35 9.79 0.52
CA LYS A 138 -7.03 10.47 -0.57
C LYS A 138 -6.20 10.59 -1.84
N GLY A 139 -4.90 10.80 -1.69
CA GLY A 139 -3.99 10.89 -2.84
C GLY A 139 -3.82 9.59 -3.61
N GLN A 140 -4.32 8.47 -3.09
CA GLN A 140 -4.23 7.17 -3.75
C GLN A 140 -5.57 6.67 -4.28
N LEU A 141 -6.65 7.42 -4.07
CA LEU A 141 -8.01 7.02 -4.52
C LEU A 141 -8.07 6.68 -6.01
N GLY A 142 -7.35 7.42 -6.84
CA GLY A 142 -7.35 7.22 -8.27
C GLY A 142 -6.88 5.82 -8.69
N PHE A 143 -6.07 5.16 -7.88
CA PHE A 143 -5.63 3.80 -8.19
C PHE A 143 -6.76 2.79 -8.05
N LEU A 144 -7.68 3.02 -7.11
CA LEU A 144 -8.86 2.16 -6.99
C LEU A 144 -9.77 2.29 -8.22
N ASP A 145 -9.92 3.52 -8.72
CA ASP A 145 -10.67 3.76 -9.96
C ASP A 145 -10.04 3.04 -11.15
N LYS A 146 -8.72 3.11 -11.25
CA LYS A 146 -7.98 2.46 -12.33
C LYS A 146 -8.14 0.93 -12.27
N LEU A 147 -8.11 0.36 -11.06
CA LEU A 147 -8.29 -1.07 -10.87
C LEU A 147 -9.69 -1.50 -11.30
N VAL A 148 -10.71 -0.81 -10.83
CA VAL A 148 -12.10 -1.11 -11.17
C VAL A 148 -12.32 -1.04 -12.68
N ASN A 149 -11.73 -0.06 -13.36
CA ASN A 149 -11.81 0.08 -14.80
C ASN A 149 -11.14 -1.09 -15.54
N ILE A 150 -9.93 -1.44 -15.13
CA ILE A 150 -9.14 -2.48 -15.81
C ILE A 150 -9.82 -3.84 -15.66
N LEU A 151 -10.49 -4.08 -14.54
CA LEU A 151 -11.18 -5.33 -14.24
C LEU A 151 -12.63 -5.35 -14.74
N ASN A 152 -13.15 -4.24 -15.25
CA ASN A 152 -14.55 -4.08 -15.61
C ASN A 152 -15.50 -4.48 -14.47
N TYR A 153 -15.12 -4.14 -13.26
CA TYR A 153 -15.88 -4.51 -12.08
C TYR A 153 -17.05 -3.54 -11.87
N ASN A 154 -18.25 -4.08 -11.69
CA ASN A 154 -19.44 -3.27 -11.41
C ASN A 154 -19.62 -3.11 -9.91
N GLU A 155 -19.33 -1.90 -9.41
CA GLU A 155 -19.60 -1.61 -8.01
C GLU A 155 -21.10 -1.48 -7.79
N GLN A 156 -21.58 -2.07 -6.70
CA GLN A 156 -22.98 -1.94 -6.31
C GLN A 156 -23.16 -0.55 -5.66
N PRO A 157 -24.25 0.18 -6.01
CA PRO A 157 -24.53 1.48 -5.39
C PRO A 157 -24.85 1.34 -3.90
#